data_adfdffca8350dd093237548ab3435027
#
_entry.id   adfdffca8350dd093237548ab3435027
#
_cell.length_a   1.000
_cell.length_b   1.000
_cell.length_c   1.000
_cell.angle_alpha   90.00
_cell.angle_beta   90.00
_cell.angle_gamma   90.00
#
_symmetry.space_group_name_H-M   'P 1'
#
loop_
_entity.id
_entity.type
_entity.pdbx_description
1 polymer ?
#
loop_
_entity_poly.entity_id
_entity_poly.type
_entity_poly.pdbx_seq_one_letter_code
_entity_poly.pdbx_strand_id
1 'polypeptide(L)'
;MNLVAELLCLLAFLTPLTCDRVYVHPFNLFSFNKSNCEELESLVPEGKKTFVPASIESQTTPAYENDLNKDQVEAASHSGQGQQALRYVKDFVHILGARFYSALREARQGQNLLLSPTSLYGSLVSFYLGASNQTAADLQGLLGFVPPSGDPDCISRVFGQEVFSSLRMIENLVKSRDEELQFSKMLCLFSAPGVPLSQLFVQDLLPSADALYARAVDFSNPSEAAKQINTFMEAKSKGQSKCLLTDVDPSADLLFAVDVCLAVNVKQVSRLKEAQEFWVDSNTKVMVPMLSFTGTFNYKTDASGTFSVVEVPISKTLLLVLLQPINDSDVESELPLQSLAWLQQLSPRKIRLTLPELTIEGSSDLQELLANMELPTLLGKGANLSRISDANLTVGKVINKAFFKLIGDGTDQPEDPTAQKEDVVFLDVTLNKQFLLAVFEEKTRAMLFLGRVTNPLHGL
;
A
#
# COMPACT_ATOMS: atom_id res chain seq x y z
N MET A 1 -30.62 46.79 15.61
CA MET A 1 -29.50 45.85 15.48
C MET A 1 -30.02 44.62 14.79
N ASN A 2 -29.42 44.25 13.69
CA ASN A 2 -30.06 43.62 12.53
C ASN A 2 -30.30 42.10 12.64
N LEU A 3 -31.57 41.71 12.70
CA LEU A 3 -32.03 40.34 12.51
C LEU A 3 -31.45 39.66 11.25
N VAL A 4 -31.09 40.45 10.21
CA VAL A 4 -30.48 39.99 8.97
C VAL A 4 -29.03 39.54 9.20
N ALA A 5 -28.30 40.14 10.13
CA ALA A 5 -26.90 39.73 10.42
C ALA A 5 -26.87 38.44 11.25
N GLU A 6 -27.83 38.23 12.13
CA GLU A 6 -27.96 36.96 12.87
C GLU A 6 -28.44 35.81 11.96
N LEU A 7 -29.31 36.08 10.98
CA LEU A 7 -29.76 35.09 10.01
C LEU A 7 -28.62 34.69 9.05
N LEU A 8 -27.77 35.65 8.67
CA LEU A 8 -26.58 35.37 7.81
C LEU A 8 -25.50 34.56 8.57
N CYS A 9 -25.33 34.81 9.88
CA CYS A 9 -24.46 33.96 10.71
C CYS A 9 -25.01 32.56 10.88
N LEU A 10 -26.33 32.38 11.06
CA LEU A 10 -26.96 31.06 11.17
C LEU A 10 -26.94 30.28 9.85
N LEU A 11 -27.05 30.94 8.70
CA LEU A 11 -26.91 30.33 7.38
C LEU A 11 -25.46 29.89 7.07
N ALA A 12 -24.47 30.58 7.63
CA ALA A 12 -23.06 30.17 7.52
C ALA A 12 -22.72 28.89 8.31
N PHE A 13 -23.55 28.55 9.31
CA PHE A 13 -23.42 27.30 10.08
C PHE A 13 -24.25 26.14 9.51
N LEU A 14 -25.12 26.38 8.49
CA LEU A 14 -25.99 25.37 7.90
C LEU A 14 -25.52 24.85 6.54
N THR A 15 -24.41 25.37 6.01
CA THR A 15 -23.73 24.66 4.93
C THR A 15 -23.02 23.47 5.57
N PRO A 16 -23.36 22.21 5.22
CA PRO A 16 -22.48 21.13 5.57
C PRO A 16 -21.14 21.47 4.91
N LEU A 17 -20.14 21.73 5.73
CA LEU A 17 -18.76 21.76 5.29
C LEU A 17 -18.48 20.33 4.82
N THR A 18 -18.85 20.02 3.58
CA THR A 18 -18.22 18.97 2.82
C THR A 18 -16.76 19.41 2.62
N CYS A 19 -15.98 19.26 3.69
CA CYS A 19 -14.58 19.51 3.67
C CYS A 19 -13.92 18.28 3.03
N ASP A 20 -14.17 18.11 1.72
CA ASP A 20 -13.53 17.08 0.89
C ASP A 20 -12.09 17.44 0.50
N ARG A 21 -11.60 18.55 1.01
CA ARG A 21 -10.18 18.89 0.88
C ARG A 21 -9.44 18.26 2.04
N VAL A 22 -8.57 17.31 1.73
CA VAL A 22 -7.52 16.87 2.66
C VAL A 22 -6.80 18.14 3.13
N TYR A 23 -7.06 18.55 4.36
CA TYR A 23 -6.32 19.63 4.98
C TYR A 23 -4.96 19.06 5.35
N VAL A 24 -4.08 19.01 4.38
CA VAL A 24 -2.67 18.76 4.66
C VAL A 24 -2.12 20.09 5.17
N HIS A 25 -1.64 20.10 6.42
CA HIS A 25 -0.90 21.24 6.92
C HIS A 25 0.16 21.63 5.89
N PRO A 26 0.30 22.90 5.53
CA PRO A 26 1.27 23.38 4.57
C PRO A 26 2.67 23.32 5.18
N PHE A 27 3.23 22.13 5.28
CA PHE A 27 4.64 21.97 5.55
C PHE A 27 5.37 21.89 4.22
N ASN A 28 6.41 22.68 4.04
CA ASN A 28 7.38 22.44 2.98
C ASN A 28 8.00 21.07 3.24
N LEU A 29 7.46 20.04 2.59
CA LEU A 29 7.89 18.66 2.78
C LEU A 29 9.36 18.49 2.47
N PHE A 30 9.80 19.18 1.44
CA PHE A 30 11.17 19.14 0.98
C PHE A 30 11.65 20.56 0.71
N SER A 31 12.89 20.85 1.06
CA SER A 31 13.54 22.09 0.68
C SER A 31 13.80 22.02 -0.83
N PHE A 32 13.00 22.75 -1.61
CA PHE A 32 13.22 22.91 -3.04
C PHE A 32 14.30 23.94 -3.27
N ASN A 33 15.34 23.56 -4.01
CA ASN A 33 16.34 24.49 -4.51
C ASN A 33 16.36 24.39 -6.04
N LYS A 34 16.37 25.55 -6.73
CA LYS A 34 16.46 25.61 -8.19
C LYS A 34 17.69 24.87 -8.75
N SER A 35 18.78 24.81 -8.00
CA SER A 35 19.97 24.04 -8.37
C SER A 35 19.70 22.53 -8.49
N ASN A 36 18.74 21.97 -7.77
CA ASN A 36 18.38 20.56 -7.89
C ASN A 36 17.76 20.26 -9.26
N CYS A 37 17.01 21.20 -9.83
CA CYS A 37 16.46 21.08 -11.18
C CYS A 37 17.57 21.12 -12.23
N GLU A 38 18.49 22.06 -12.11
CA GLU A 38 19.63 22.21 -13.02
C GLU A 38 20.54 20.95 -12.98
N GLU A 39 20.72 20.38 -11.81
CA GLU A 39 21.46 19.11 -11.65
C GLU A 39 20.73 17.95 -12.31
N LEU A 40 19.40 17.80 -12.08
CA LEU A 40 18.60 16.75 -12.71
C LEU A 40 18.51 16.91 -14.24
N GLU A 41 18.45 18.14 -14.75
CA GLU A 41 18.48 18.43 -16.18
C GLU A 41 19.84 18.08 -16.79
N SER A 42 20.94 18.34 -16.08
CA SER A 42 22.30 18.02 -16.54
C SER A 42 22.57 16.51 -16.62
N LEU A 43 21.85 15.71 -15.84
CA LEU A 43 21.88 14.24 -15.87
C LEU A 43 21.08 13.64 -17.03
N VAL A 44 20.24 14.44 -17.73
CA VAL A 44 19.51 13.97 -18.89
C VAL A 44 20.46 13.87 -20.09
N PRO A 45 20.69 12.69 -20.66
CA PRO A 45 21.46 12.57 -21.89
C PRO A 45 20.83 13.41 -22.99
N GLU A 46 21.66 14.08 -23.81
CA GLU A 46 21.16 14.85 -24.96
C GLU A 46 20.23 13.98 -25.84
N GLY A 47 18.95 14.36 -25.89
CA GLY A 47 17.89 13.68 -26.63
C GLY A 47 17.02 12.79 -25.74
N LYS A 48 15.70 13.01 -25.77
CA LYS A 48 14.72 12.12 -25.17
C LYS A 48 14.88 10.72 -25.79
N LYS A 49 15.47 9.80 -25.04
CA LYS A 49 15.55 8.39 -25.46
C LYS A 49 14.23 7.71 -25.11
N THR A 50 13.49 7.30 -26.14
CA THR A 50 12.34 6.42 -26.00
C THR A 50 12.71 5.02 -26.49
N PHE A 51 12.04 4.02 -25.98
CA PHE A 51 12.14 2.63 -26.45
C PHE A 51 10.75 2.02 -26.57
N VAL A 52 10.58 1.08 -27.47
CA VAL A 52 9.36 0.30 -27.60
C VAL A 52 9.57 -1.00 -26.83
N PRO A 53 8.71 -1.29 -25.83
CA PRO A 53 8.80 -2.54 -25.09
C PRO A 53 8.70 -3.77 -25.99
N ALA A 54 9.45 -4.81 -25.66
CA ALA A 54 9.35 -6.11 -26.34
C ALA A 54 8.01 -6.80 -26.01
N SER A 55 7.51 -7.64 -26.91
CA SER A 55 6.29 -8.43 -26.67
C SER A 55 6.40 -9.23 -25.37
N ILE A 56 5.29 -9.35 -24.65
CA ILE A 56 5.17 -10.17 -23.44
C ILE A 56 5.48 -11.65 -23.72
N GLU A 57 5.28 -12.11 -24.94
CA GLU A 57 5.57 -13.48 -25.38
C GLU A 57 7.06 -13.73 -25.66
N SER A 58 7.89 -12.68 -25.65
CA SER A 58 9.32 -12.80 -25.90
C SER A 58 9.99 -13.68 -24.85
N GLN A 59 10.62 -14.78 -25.29
CA GLN A 59 11.35 -15.70 -24.42
C GLN A 59 12.70 -15.14 -23.95
N THR A 60 13.22 -14.14 -24.66
CA THR A 60 14.49 -13.50 -24.31
C THR A 60 14.25 -12.28 -23.43
N THR A 61 15.01 -12.16 -22.35
CA THR A 61 15.02 -10.94 -21.53
C THR A 61 15.59 -9.79 -22.37
N PRO A 62 14.83 -8.73 -22.62
CA PRO A 62 15.36 -7.58 -23.36
C PRO A 62 16.55 -6.95 -22.67
N ALA A 63 17.51 -6.42 -23.46
CA ALA A 63 18.73 -5.82 -22.94
C ALA A 63 18.45 -4.71 -21.92
N TYR A 64 17.44 -3.86 -22.18
CA TYR A 64 17.06 -2.77 -21.27
C TYR A 64 16.59 -3.27 -19.88
N GLU A 65 15.96 -4.47 -19.77
CA GLU A 65 15.60 -5.01 -18.47
C GLU A 65 16.81 -5.51 -17.67
N ASN A 66 17.82 -6.03 -18.35
CA ASN A 66 19.07 -6.40 -17.69
C ASN A 66 19.82 -5.16 -17.15
N ASP A 67 19.77 -4.05 -17.87
CA ASP A 67 20.39 -2.80 -17.46
C ASP A 67 19.61 -2.16 -16.31
N LEU A 68 18.25 -2.15 -16.39
CA LEU A 68 17.38 -1.65 -15.34
C LEU A 68 17.58 -2.38 -13.98
N ASN A 69 17.82 -3.68 -13.99
CA ASN A 69 17.95 -4.47 -12.76
C ASN A 69 19.38 -4.52 -12.18
N LYS A 70 20.39 -4.00 -12.89
CA LYS A 70 21.80 -3.98 -12.41
C LYS A 70 22.12 -2.78 -11.53
N ASP A 71 21.48 -1.63 -11.76
CA ASP A 71 21.86 -0.35 -11.12
C ASP A 71 21.20 -0.12 -9.75
N GLN A 72 20.50 -1.11 -9.19
CA GLN A 72 19.72 -0.96 -7.93
C GLN A 72 20.56 -0.87 -6.65
N VAL A 73 21.89 -0.93 -6.70
CA VAL A 73 22.69 -1.25 -5.50
C VAL A 73 23.18 -0.04 -4.70
N GLU A 74 23.20 1.20 -5.21
CA GLU A 74 23.98 2.25 -4.54
C GLU A 74 23.35 3.65 -4.36
N ALA A 75 22.08 3.86 -4.36
CA ALA A 75 21.49 5.19 -4.18
C ALA A 75 20.70 5.38 -2.88
N ALA A 76 21.36 5.30 -1.74
CA ALA A 76 20.81 5.80 -0.48
C ALA A 76 21.90 6.37 0.43
N SER A 77 22.36 7.56 0.14
CA SER A 77 23.19 8.32 1.07
C SER A 77 22.35 8.94 2.17
N HIS A 78 22.70 8.62 3.40
CA HIS A 78 22.06 9.10 4.64
C HIS A 78 22.31 10.59 4.83
N SER A 79 21.41 11.45 4.37
CA SER A 79 21.36 12.84 4.80
C SER A 79 20.34 13.02 5.91
N GLY A 80 20.59 13.91 6.89
CA GLY A 80 19.62 14.22 7.95
C GLY A 80 18.27 14.74 7.43
N GLN A 81 18.22 15.21 6.19
CA GLN A 81 17.00 15.57 5.48
C GLN A 81 16.11 14.35 5.18
N GLY A 82 16.69 13.16 4.94
CA GLY A 82 15.95 11.94 4.67
C GLY A 82 15.06 11.48 5.82
N GLN A 83 15.44 11.71 7.08
CA GLN A 83 14.60 11.32 8.22
C GLN A 83 13.35 12.19 8.37
N GLN A 84 13.45 13.48 8.05
CA GLN A 84 12.30 14.38 8.08
C GLN A 84 11.33 14.06 6.94
N ALA A 85 11.84 13.84 5.73
CA ALA A 85 11.07 13.41 4.57
C ALA A 85 10.30 12.11 4.87
N LEU A 86 10.98 11.12 5.44
CA LEU A 86 10.40 9.84 5.84
C LEU A 86 9.20 9.99 6.78
N ARG A 87 9.29 10.90 7.75
CA ARG A 87 8.20 11.16 8.70
C ARG A 87 6.95 11.69 8.00
N TYR A 88 7.11 12.64 7.07
CA TYR A 88 5.98 13.18 6.31
C TYR A 88 5.38 12.17 5.34
N VAL A 89 6.22 11.47 4.58
CA VAL A 89 5.78 10.42 3.66
C VAL A 89 4.96 9.37 4.39
N LYS A 90 5.40 8.93 5.57
CA LYS A 90 4.65 8.01 6.41
C LYS A 90 3.25 8.54 6.73
N ASP A 91 3.13 9.79 7.17
CA ASP A 91 1.85 10.36 7.57
C ASP A 91 0.88 10.47 6.36
N PHE A 92 1.38 10.83 5.18
CA PHE A 92 0.56 10.83 3.95
C PHE A 92 0.14 9.44 3.50
N VAL A 93 1.04 8.47 3.56
CA VAL A 93 0.73 7.07 3.29
C VAL A 93 -0.42 6.58 4.18
N HIS A 94 -0.41 6.94 5.48
CA HIS A 94 -1.48 6.57 6.41
C HIS A 94 -2.81 7.22 6.04
N ILE A 95 -2.82 8.54 5.83
CA ILE A 95 -4.05 9.28 5.53
C ILE A 95 -4.67 8.78 4.23
N LEU A 96 -3.86 8.66 3.17
CA LEU A 96 -4.36 8.23 1.87
C LEU A 96 -4.76 6.75 1.87
N GLY A 97 -3.98 5.90 2.55
CA GLY A 97 -4.30 4.49 2.73
C GLY A 97 -5.64 4.26 3.44
N ALA A 98 -5.93 5.04 4.48
CA ALA A 98 -7.22 5.00 5.18
C ALA A 98 -8.38 5.44 4.27
N ARG A 99 -8.19 6.46 3.43
CA ARG A 99 -9.19 6.90 2.44
C ARG A 99 -9.45 5.83 1.38
N PHE A 100 -8.40 5.21 0.85
CA PHE A 100 -8.55 4.10 -0.10
C PHE A 100 -9.25 2.90 0.54
N TYR A 101 -8.91 2.58 1.79
CA TYR A 101 -9.60 1.53 2.51
C TYR A 101 -11.09 1.83 2.66
N SER A 102 -11.46 3.05 3.02
CA SER A 102 -12.86 3.46 3.15
C SER A 102 -13.61 3.34 1.83
N ALA A 103 -13.01 3.76 0.71
CA ALA A 103 -13.61 3.61 -0.62
C ALA A 103 -13.81 2.14 -1.02
N LEU A 104 -12.83 1.26 -0.73
CA LEU A 104 -12.96 -0.18 -0.98
C LEU A 104 -13.99 -0.87 -0.09
N ARG A 105 -14.07 -0.48 1.17
CA ARG A 105 -15.00 -1.06 2.14
C ARG A 105 -16.45 -0.97 1.68
N GLU A 106 -16.82 0.19 1.15
CA GLU A 106 -18.17 0.44 0.64
C GLU A 106 -18.49 -0.42 -0.57
N ALA A 107 -17.52 -0.61 -1.47
CA ALA A 107 -17.68 -1.42 -2.67
C ALA A 107 -17.66 -2.94 -2.41
N ARG A 108 -17.03 -3.41 -1.32
CA ARG A 108 -16.77 -4.82 -1.04
C ARG A 108 -17.24 -5.26 0.33
N GLN A 109 -18.51 -5.03 0.64
CA GLN A 109 -19.10 -5.44 1.91
C GLN A 109 -19.04 -6.96 2.10
N GLY A 110 -18.71 -7.40 3.32
CA GLY A 110 -18.67 -8.82 3.69
C GLY A 110 -17.56 -9.66 3.07
N GLN A 111 -16.59 -9.05 2.38
CA GLN A 111 -15.45 -9.73 1.78
C GLN A 111 -14.15 -9.44 2.53
N ASN A 112 -13.18 -10.35 2.41
CA ASN A 112 -11.81 -10.02 2.80
C ASN A 112 -11.32 -8.81 2.01
N LEU A 113 -10.60 -7.92 2.66
CA LEU A 113 -9.94 -6.78 2.04
C LEU A 113 -8.48 -6.76 2.44
N LEU A 114 -7.62 -6.47 1.50
CA LEU A 114 -6.22 -6.16 1.76
C LEU A 114 -5.74 -5.12 0.77
N LEU A 115 -5.09 -4.08 1.27
CA LEU A 115 -4.37 -3.11 0.44
C LEU A 115 -3.01 -2.81 1.05
N SER A 116 -2.08 -2.34 0.22
CA SER A 116 -0.80 -1.81 0.67
C SER A 116 -0.79 -0.29 0.50
N PRO A 117 -0.92 0.48 1.60
CA PRO A 117 -0.88 1.95 1.54
C PRO A 117 0.40 2.49 0.91
N THR A 118 1.56 1.91 1.24
CA THR A 118 2.85 2.29 0.66
C THR A 118 2.90 2.04 -0.85
N SER A 119 2.31 0.93 -1.33
CA SER A 119 2.25 0.60 -2.76
C SER A 119 1.33 1.54 -3.52
N LEU A 120 0.12 1.78 -3.02
CA LEU A 120 -0.85 2.69 -3.64
C LEU A 120 -0.31 4.12 -3.72
N TYR A 121 0.32 4.59 -2.64
CA TYR A 121 0.98 5.89 -2.63
C TYR A 121 2.12 5.95 -3.65
N GLY A 122 2.95 4.90 -3.71
CA GLY A 122 4.03 4.77 -4.70
C GLY A 122 3.52 4.76 -6.14
N SER A 123 2.38 4.13 -6.42
CA SER A 123 1.74 4.15 -7.75
C SER A 123 1.32 5.55 -8.16
N LEU A 124 0.70 6.33 -7.24
CA LEU A 124 0.37 7.74 -7.50
C LEU A 124 1.63 8.58 -7.76
N VAL A 125 2.70 8.35 -6.99
CA VAL A 125 3.99 9.04 -7.20
C VAL A 125 4.60 8.66 -8.55
N SER A 126 4.43 7.42 -9.02
CA SER A 126 4.85 7.00 -10.36
C SER A 126 4.17 7.84 -11.45
N PHE A 127 2.86 8.04 -11.34
CA PHE A 127 2.14 8.89 -12.26
C PHE A 127 2.47 10.38 -12.08
N TYR A 128 2.75 10.84 -10.87
CA TYR A 128 3.22 12.21 -10.62
C TYR A 128 4.55 12.49 -11.33
N LEU A 129 5.49 11.54 -11.32
CA LEU A 129 6.74 11.62 -12.08
C LEU A 129 6.50 11.62 -13.60
N GLY A 130 5.48 10.94 -14.08
CA GLY A 130 5.11 10.82 -15.49
C GLY A 130 4.21 11.94 -16.01
N ALA A 131 3.61 12.71 -15.10
CA ALA A 131 2.65 13.77 -15.45
C ALA A 131 3.34 15.10 -15.73
N SER A 132 2.65 15.95 -16.49
CA SER A 132 3.06 17.33 -16.78
C SER A 132 1.90 18.31 -16.58
N ASN A 133 2.25 19.58 -16.42
CA ASN A 133 1.30 20.70 -16.34
C ASN A 133 0.23 20.51 -15.24
N GLN A 134 -1.05 20.69 -15.59
CA GLN A 134 -2.17 20.63 -14.64
C GLN A 134 -2.30 19.25 -13.99
N THR A 135 -2.08 18.17 -14.72
CA THR A 135 -2.12 16.80 -14.16
C THR A 135 -1.08 16.60 -13.06
N ALA A 136 0.13 17.11 -13.24
CA ALA A 136 1.16 17.09 -12.19
C ALA A 136 0.74 17.91 -10.97
N ALA A 137 0.15 19.11 -11.18
CA ALA A 137 -0.34 19.95 -10.08
C ALA A 137 -1.50 19.31 -9.29
N ASP A 138 -2.42 18.64 -9.97
CA ASP A 138 -3.57 17.97 -9.34
C ASP A 138 -3.10 16.74 -8.53
N LEU A 139 -2.19 15.93 -9.09
CA LEU A 139 -1.56 14.81 -8.39
C LEU A 139 -0.76 15.29 -7.17
N GLN A 140 -0.06 16.41 -7.30
CA GLN A 140 0.68 17.03 -6.21
C GLN A 140 -0.23 17.38 -5.03
N GLY A 141 -1.42 17.96 -5.32
CA GLY A 141 -2.43 18.25 -4.30
C GLY A 141 -2.95 16.99 -3.61
N LEU A 142 -3.20 15.91 -4.36
CA LEU A 142 -3.63 14.61 -3.79
C LEU A 142 -2.55 13.96 -2.92
N LEU A 143 -1.30 14.01 -3.36
CA LEU A 143 -0.14 13.48 -2.63
C LEU A 143 0.22 14.30 -1.38
N GLY A 144 -0.41 15.47 -1.20
CA GLY A 144 -0.22 16.31 -0.04
C GLY A 144 0.99 17.24 -0.12
N PHE A 145 1.54 17.45 -1.30
CA PHE A 145 2.66 18.37 -1.49
C PHE A 145 2.18 19.82 -1.62
N VAL A 146 2.92 20.74 -0.99
CA VAL A 146 2.73 22.17 -1.20
C VAL A 146 3.74 22.63 -2.24
N PRO A 147 3.30 23.16 -3.39
CA PRO A 147 4.22 23.58 -4.42
C PRO A 147 5.04 24.80 -3.96
N PRO A 148 6.37 24.75 -4.04
CA PRO A 148 7.14 25.98 -4.10
C PRO A 148 6.82 26.69 -5.44
N SER A 149 7.10 27.99 -5.51
CA SER A 149 7.04 28.71 -6.81
C SER A 149 8.15 28.17 -7.72
N GLY A 150 7.80 27.55 -8.84
CA GLY A 150 8.76 27.00 -9.78
C GLY A 150 8.10 26.22 -10.92
N ASP A 151 8.93 25.62 -11.77
CA ASP A 151 8.48 24.77 -12.87
C ASP A 151 7.84 23.47 -12.31
N PRO A 152 6.55 23.20 -12.60
CA PRO A 152 5.86 22.02 -12.09
C PRO A 152 6.54 20.70 -12.49
N ASP A 153 7.11 20.61 -13.66
CA ASP A 153 7.72 19.40 -14.19
C ASP A 153 9.03 19.05 -13.46
N CYS A 154 9.84 20.06 -13.14
CA CYS A 154 11.03 19.86 -12.33
C CYS A 154 10.67 19.50 -10.88
N ILE A 155 9.71 20.20 -10.29
CA ILE A 155 9.25 19.96 -8.91
C ILE A 155 8.74 18.55 -8.78
N SER A 156 7.95 18.04 -9.74
CA SER A 156 7.40 16.68 -9.68
C SER A 156 8.48 15.62 -9.66
N ARG A 157 9.55 15.82 -10.43
CA ARG A 157 10.66 14.90 -10.49
C ARG A 157 11.47 14.88 -9.19
N VAL A 158 11.82 16.06 -8.65
CA VAL A 158 12.55 16.17 -7.38
C VAL A 158 11.74 15.53 -6.24
N PHE A 159 10.48 15.89 -6.08
CA PHE A 159 9.65 15.37 -5.00
C PHE A 159 9.33 13.89 -5.17
N GLY A 160 9.09 13.44 -6.39
CA GLY A 160 8.84 12.04 -6.66
C GLY A 160 10.03 11.15 -6.29
N GLN A 161 11.24 11.55 -6.62
CA GLN A 161 12.46 10.81 -6.25
C GLN A 161 12.71 10.80 -4.74
N GLU A 162 12.48 11.93 -4.06
CA GLU A 162 12.59 12.00 -2.59
C GLU A 162 11.59 11.06 -1.89
N VAL A 163 10.36 10.98 -2.40
CA VAL A 163 9.36 10.04 -1.90
C VAL A 163 9.79 8.61 -2.14
N PHE A 164 10.24 8.26 -3.34
CA PHE A 164 10.73 6.92 -3.63
C PHE A 164 11.92 6.52 -2.75
N SER A 165 12.83 7.44 -2.50
CA SER A 165 13.93 7.22 -1.57
C SER A 165 13.42 6.91 -0.16
N SER A 166 12.39 7.64 0.31
CA SER A 166 11.76 7.41 1.61
C SER A 166 11.03 6.06 1.67
N LEU A 167 10.25 5.72 0.64
CA LEU A 167 9.56 4.42 0.55
C LEU A 167 10.57 3.27 0.49
N ARG A 168 11.65 3.42 -0.30
CA ARG A 168 12.74 2.43 -0.37
C ARG A 168 13.43 2.23 0.96
N MET A 169 13.62 3.31 1.72
CA MET A 169 14.20 3.22 3.08
C MET A 169 13.29 2.37 3.99
N ILE A 170 11.96 2.56 3.95
CA ILE A 170 11.00 1.72 4.69
C ILE A 170 11.14 0.25 4.26
N GLU A 171 11.13 -0.04 2.97
CA GLU A 171 11.25 -1.40 2.43
C GLU A 171 12.57 -2.06 2.81
N ASN A 172 13.68 -1.32 2.81
CA ASN A 172 14.98 -1.82 3.24
C ASN A 172 15.01 -2.15 4.73
N LEU A 173 14.32 -1.37 5.57
CA LEU A 173 14.19 -1.68 6.99
C LEU A 173 13.41 -2.99 7.21
N VAL A 174 12.37 -3.23 6.40
CA VAL A 174 11.62 -4.50 6.42
C VAL A 174 12.53 -5.67 6.10
N LYS A 175 13.34 -5.58 5.04
CA LYS A 175 14.19 -6.67 4.52
C LYS A 175 15.45 -6.94 5.36
N SER A 176 15.90 -5.96 6.12
CA SER A 176 17.33 -5.85 6.50
C SER A 176 17.85 -6.84 7.56
N ARG A 177 17.01 -7.68 8.20
CA ARG A 177 17.48 -8.48 9.35
C ARG A 177 16.71 -9.78 9.66
N ASP A 178 15.83 -10.23 8.79
CA ASP A 178 14.95 -11.33 9.15
C ASP A 178 14.89 -12.41 8.05
N GLU A 179 15.53 -13.54 8.31
CA GLU A 179 15.54 -14.71 7.41
C GLU A 179 14.15 -15.38 7.31
N GLU A 180 13.25 -15.04 8.24
CA GLU A 180 11.89 -15.59 8.35
C GLU A 180 10.88 -14.79 7.56
N LEU A 181 11.33 -13.66 7.00
CA LEU A 181 10.51 -12.70 6.31
C LEU A 181 10.87 -12.68 4.82
N GLN A 182 9.85 -12.87 3.98
CA GLN A 182 9.96 -12.67 2.54
C GLN A 182 9.12 -11.47 2.15
N PHE A 183 9.79 -10.39 1.77
CA PHE A 183 9.15 -9.19 1.22
C PHE A 183 9.65 -8.96 -0.19
N SER A 184 8.72 -8.77 -1.12
CA SER A 184 9.03 -8.45 -2.51
C SER A 184 8.04 -7.48 -3.10
N LYS A 185 8.52 -6.62 -3.98
CA LYS A 185 7.71 -5.67 -4.73
C LYS A 185 8.12 -5.68 -6.20
N MET A 186 7.17 -5.93 -7.06
CA MET A 186 7.33 -5.98 -8.51
C MET A 186 6.46 -4.90 -9.16
N LEU A 187 7.02 -4.21 -10.15
CA LEU A 187 6.34 -3.21 -10.94
C LEU A 187 6.36 -3.63 -12.41
N CYS A 188 5.22 -3.61 -13.06
CA CYS A 188 5.05 -3.96 -14.47
C CYS A 188 4.36 -2.81 -15.24
N LEU A 189 4.95 -2.45 -16.36
CA LEU A 189 4.39 -1.55 -17.36
C LEU A 189 4.01 -2.40 -18.59
N PHE A 190 2.73 -2.46 -18.92
CA PHE A 190 2.24 -3.12 -20.12
C PHE A 190 1.76 -2.06 -21.07
N SER A 191 2.41 -1.91 -22.23
CA SER A 191 2.03 -0.97 -23.26
C SER A 191 1.38 -1.65 -24.46
N ALA A 192 0.52 -0.95 -25.19
CA ALA A 192 0.06 -1.42 -26.49
C ALA A 192 1.26 -1.56 -27.45
N PRO A 193 1.20 -2.46 -28.45
CA PRO A 193 2.27 -2.66 -29.40
C PRO A 193 2.63 -1.37 -30.15
N GLY A 194 3.92 -1.06 -30.21
CA GLY A 194 4.41 0.15 -30.89
C GLY A 194 4.37 1.43 -30.07
N VAL A 195 3.76 1.44 -28.88
CA VAL A 195 3.75 2.60 -27.99
C VAL A 195 5.14 2.78 -27.38
N PRO A 196 5.82 3.93 -27.62
CA PRO A 196 7.13 4.18 -27.04
C PRO A 196 7.00 4.62 -25.60
N LEU A 197 7.92 4.19 -24.73
CA LEU A 197 8.06 4.65 -23.35
C LEU A 197 9.34 5.45 -23.17
N SER A 198 9.30 6.46 -22.32
CA SER A 198 10.46 7.25 -21.94
C SER A 198 11.44 6.40 -21.12
N GLN A 199 12.68 6.30 -21.57
CA GLN A 199 13.73 5.60 -20.83
C GLN A 199 13.98 6.28 -19.47
N LEU A 200 13.96 7.60 -19.44
CA LEU A 200 14.15 8.37 -18.22
C LEU A 200 13.04 8.10 -17.18
N PHE A 201 11.78 8.08 -17.63
CA PHE A 201 10.66 7.75 -16.75
C PHE A 201 10.83 6.35 -16.12
N VAL A 202 11.17 5.36 -16.94
CA VAL A 202 11.36 3.99 -16.45
C VAL A 202 12.55 3.90 -15.50
N GLN A 203 13.63 4.64 -15.74
CA GLN A 203 14.77 4.75 -14.81
C GLN A 203 14.38 5.42 -13.49
N ASP A 204 13.58 6.49 -13.52
CA ASP A 204 13.07 7.16 -12.32
C ASP A 204 12.18 6.24 -11.45
N LEU A 205 11.58 5.20 -12.04
CA LEU A 205 10.79 4.20 -11.31
C LEU A 205 11.60 3.10 -10.63
N LEU A 206 12.86 2.89 -11.01
CA LEU A 206 13.69 1.79 -10.48
C LEU A 206 13.77 1.72 -8.96
N PRO A 207 13.90 2.86 -8.23
CA PRO A 207 13.93 2.81 -6.77
C PRO A 207 12.63 2.34 -6.12
N SER A 208 11.53 2.30 -6.87
CA SER A 208 10.19 2.03 -6.34
C SER A 208 9.85 0.55 -6.19
N ALA A 209 10.66 -0.38 -6.74
CA ALA A 209 10.39 -1.81 -6.72
C ALA A 209 11.69 -2.64 -6.71
N ASP A 210 11.59 -3.94 -6.40
CA ASP A 210 12.73 -4.87 -6.47
C ASP A 210 12.99 -5.36 -7.89
N ALA A 211 11.93 -5.39 -8.69
CA ALA A 211 11.99 -5.73 -10.09
C ALA A 211 11.01 -4.86 -10.88
N LEU A 212 11.47 -4.38 -12.02
CA LEU A 212 10.68 -3.60 -12.96
C LEU A 212 10.68 -4.29 -14.32
N TYR A 213 9.51 -4.43 -14.92
CA TYR A 213 9.31 -5.02 -16.23
C TYR A 213 8.51 -4.09 -17.13
N ALA A 214 8.92 -3.98 -18.39
CA ALA A 214 8.17 -3.28 -19.43
C ALA A 214 7.92 -4.22 -20.60
N ARG A 215 6.65 -4.49 -20.96
CA ARG A 215 6.26 -5.41 -22.02
C ARG A 215 5.15 -4.83 -22.88
N ALA A 216 5.18 -5.18 -24.17
CA ALA A 216 4.09 -4.89 -25.08
C ALA A 216 3.05 -6.02 -25.06
N VAL A 217 1.77 -5.66 -25.00
CA VAL A 217 0.60 -6.55 -24.97
C VAL A 217 -0.45 -6.03 -25.92
N ASP A 218 -1.03 -6.88 -26.74
CA ASP A 218 -2.14 -6.53 -27.62
C ASP A 218 -3.46 -6.47 -26.83
N PHE A 219 -3.91 -5.29 -26.49
CA PHE A 219 -5.16 -5.07 -25.76
C PHE A 219 -6.42 -5.21 -26.62
N SER A 220 -6.30 -5.35 -27.95
CA SER A 220 -7.46 -5.50 -28.85
C SER A 220 -8.26 -6.77 -28.57
N ASN A 221 -7.65 -7.78 -27.93
CA ASN A 221 -8.31 -8.96 -27.39
C ASN A 221 -8.22 -8.95 -25.85
N PRO A 222 -9.19 -8.34 -25.14
CA PRO A 222 -9.12 -8.10 -23.70
C PRO A 222 -8.90 -9.35 -22.84
N SER A 223 -9.59 -10.45 -23.16
CA SER A 223 -9.49 -11.70 -22.39
C SER A 223 -8.12 -12.36 -22.55
N GLU A 224 -7.58 -12.38 -23.77
CA GLU A 224 -6.25 -12.95 -24.02
C GLU A 224 -5.15 -12.08 -23.42
N ALA A 225 -5.26 -10.75 -23.53
CA ALA A 225 -4.36 -9.82 -22.89
C ALA A 225 -4.33 -10.00 -21.38
N ALA A 226 -5.49 -10.08 -20.73
CA ALA A 226 -5.60 -10.34 -19.30
C ALA A 226 -4.91 -11.66 -18.90
N LYS A 227 -5.12 -12.73 -19.68
CA LYS A 227 -4.50 -14.03 -19.45
C LYS A 227 -2.97 -13.98 -19.60
N GLN A 228 -2.46 -13.33 -20.63
CA GLN A 228 -1.01 -13.17 -20.86
C GLN A 228 -0.37 -12.40 -19.72
N ILE A 229 -0.98 -11.27 -19.28
CA ILE A 229 -0.51 -10.46 -18.16
C ILE A 229 -0.50 -11.29 -16.86
N ASN A 230 -1.59 -12.00 -16.57
CA ASN A 230 -1.70 -12.85 -15.38
C ASN A 230 -0.61 -13.92 -15.36
N THR A 231 -0.43 -14.63 -16.48
CA THR A 231 0.61 -15.66 -16.60
C THR A 231 2.01 -15.10 -16.43
N PHE A 232 2.28 -13.92 -17.01
CA PHE A 232 3.57 -13.25 -16.89
C PHE A 232 3.85 -12.85 -15.44
N MET A 233 2.89 -12.21 -14.78
CA MET A 233 3.05 -11.75 -13.39
C MET A 233 3.19 -12.95 -12.44
N GLU A 234 2.42 -14.02 -12.61
CA GLU A 234 2.54 -15.23 -11.81
C GLU A 234 3.93 -15.88 -11.96
N ALA A 235 4.43 -15.98 -13.20
CA ALA A 235 5.77 -16.51 -13.47
C ALA A 235 6.87 -15.66 -12.81
N LYS A 236 6.74 -14.32 -12.84
CA LYS A 236 7.74 -13.41 -12.26
C LYS A 236 7.69 -13.33 -10.74
N SER A 237 6.50 -13.49 -10.14
CA SER A 237 6.31 -13.59 -8.68
C SER A 237 6.63 -14.98 -8.11
N LYS A 238 7.11 -15.91 -8.93
CA LYS A 238 7.39 -17.31 -8.57
C LYS A 238 6.17 -18.03 -7.96
N GLY A 239 4.98 -17.72 -8.47
CA GLY A 239 3.72 -18.32 -8.02
C GLY A 239 3.20 -17.79 -6.67
N GLN A 240 3.86 -16.80 -6.07
CA GLN A 240 3.40 -16.19 -4.81
C GLN A 240 2.15 -15.35 -4.99
N SER A 241 1.91 -14.86 -6.20
CA SER A 241 0.82 -13.98 -6.52
C SER A 241 0.01 -14.52 -7.68
N LYS A 242 -1.25 -14.85 -7.44
CA LYS A 242 -2.21 -15.13 -8.52
C LYS A 242 -2.79 -13.80 -8.96
N CYS A 243 -2.44 -13.28 -10.13
CA CYS A 243 -3.04 -12.05 -10.64
C CYS A 243 -4.45 -12.33 -11.16
N LEU A 244 -5.38 -11.43 -10.91
CA LEU A 244 -6.79 -11.62 -11.19
C LEU A 244 -7.33 -10.51 -12.12
N LEU A 245 -6.58 -10.17 -13.19
CA LEU A 245 -7.18 -9.41 -14.27
C LEU A 245 -8.20 -10.30 -14.97
N THR A 246 -9.44 -9.87 -15.01
CA THR A 246 -10.52 -10.53 -15.75
C THR A 246 -10.62 -9.99 -17.16
N ASP A 247 -10.33 -8.70 -17.32
CA ASP A 247 -10.39 -7.97 -18.58
C ASP A 247 -9.41 -6.78 -18.59
N VAL A 248 -9.20 -6.21 -19.75
CA VAL A 248 -8.49 -4.95 -19.98
C VAL A 248 -9.31 -4.06 -20.91
N ASP A 249 -9.09 -2.75 -20.85
CA ASP A 249 -9.71 -1.83 -21.82
C ASP A 249 -9.00 -1.97 -23.19
N PRO A 250 -9.71 -2.38 -24.27
CA PRO A 250 -9.09 -2.52 -25.57
C PRO A 250 -8.63 -1.19 -26.19
N SER A 251 -9.07 -0.05 -25.65
CA SER A 251 -8.65 1.28 -26.08
C SER A 251 -7.47 1.83 -25.24
N ALA A 252 -6.95 1.04 -24.30
CA ALA A 252 -5.82 1.45 -23.48
C ALA A 252 -4.50 1.42 -24.26
N ASP A 253 -3.63 2.36 -23.98
CA ASP A 253 -2.25 2.39 -24.44
C ASP A 253 -1.28 1.89 -23.38
N LEU A 254 -1.66 1.99 -22.10
CA LEU A 254 -0.83 1.62 -20.96
C LEU A 254 -1.66 0.99 -19.84
N LEU A 255 -1.17 -0.13 -19.31
CA LEU A 255 -1.59 -0.71 -18.04
C LEU A 255 -0.40 -0.74 -17.09
N PHE A 256 -0.63 -0.31 -15.86
CA PHE A 256 0.37 -0.27 -14.80
C PHE A 256 -0.03 -1.27 -13.71
N ALA A 257 0.90 -2.13 -13.28
CA ALA A 257 0.62 -3.10 -12.24
C ALA A 257 1.74 -3.15 -11.21
N VAL A 258 1.37 -3.11 -9.93
CA VAL A 258 2.29 -3.32 -8.81
C VAL A 258 1.82 -4.53 -8.01
N ASP A 259 2.75 -5.41 -7.68
CA ASP A 259 2.53 -6.59 -6.85
C ASP A 259 3.44 -6.54 -5.63
N VAL A 260 2.84 -6.52 -4.45
CA VAL A 260 3.56 -6.50 -3.15
C VAL A 260 3.21 -7.74 -2.37
N CYS A 261 4.23 -8.54 -2.07
CA CYS A 261 4.11 -9.77 -1.29
C CYS A 261 4.87 -9.66 0.02
N LEU A 262 4.21 -10.04 1.10
CA LEU A 262 4.82 -10.22 2.42
C LEU A 262 4.41 -11.57 2.99
N ALA A 263 5.39 -12.44 3.21
CA ALA A 263 5.20 -13.69 3.93
C ALA A 263 6.07 -13.72 5.18
N VAL A 264 5.46 -14.02 6.31
CA VAL A 264 6.11 -14.07 7.63
C VAL A 264 5.90 -15.47 8.22
N ASN A 265 7.00 -16.14 8.54
CA ASN A 265 7.00 -17.39 9.27
C ASN A 265 7.42 -17.09 10.71
N VAL A 266 6.45 -16.97 11.61
CA VAL A 266 6.70 -16.53 12.98
C VAL A 266 7.30 -17.69 13.78
N LYS A 267 8.47 -17.45 14.39
CA LYS A 267 9.10 -18.39 15.31
C LYS A 267 8.50 -18.32 16.70
N GLN A 268 8.62 -19.44 17.43
CA GLN A 268 8.18 -19.56 18.82
C GLN A 268 6.69 -19.23 19.02
N VAL A 269 5.88 -19.59 18.03
CA VAL A 269 4.42 -19.48 18.07
C VAL A 269 3.84 -20.87 17.96
N SER A 270 3.02 -21.25 18.93
CA SER A 270 2.39 -22.58 18.92
C SER A 270 1.26 -22.59 17.89
N ARG A 271 1.31 -23.55 16.97
CA ARG A 271 0.15 -23.91 16.16
C ARG A 271 -0.75 -24.83 16.98
N LEU A 272 -2.01 -24.49 17.10
CA LEU A 272 -2.96 -25.34 17.82
C LEU A 272 -3.14 -26.66 17.06
N LYS A 273 -3.20 -27.78 17.82
CA LYS A 273 -3.30 -29.13 17.26
C LYS A 273 -4.60 -29.34 16.48
N GLU A 274 -5.67 -28.70 16.92
CA GLU A 274 -6.99 -28.82 16.33
C GLU A 274 -7.41 -27.46 15.74
N ALA A 275 -8.02 -27.50 14.54
CA ALA A 275 -8.65 -26.35 13.96
C ALA A 275 -9.78 -25.86 14.89
N GLN A 276 -9.94 -24.54 14.98
CA GLN A 276 -10.98 -23.92 15.80
C GLN A 276 -12.04 -23.23 14.95
N GLU A 277 -13.19 -22.98 15.58
CA GLU A 277 -14.30 -22.29 14.94
C GLU A 277 -13.98 -20.81 14.72
N PHE A 278 -14.23 -20.34 13.50
CA PHE A 278 -14.22 -18.92 13.13
C PHE A 278 -15.59 -18.55 12.57
N TRP A 279 -16.22 -17.52 13.12
CA TRP A 279 -17.54 -17.05 12.73
C TRP A 279 -17.41 -16.05 11.57
N VAL A 280 -17.86 -16.47 10.39
CA VAL A 280 -17.91 -15.64 9.18
C VAL A 280 -19.07 -14.65 9.27
N ASP A 281 -20.20 -15.12 9.80
CA ASP A 281 -21.37 -14.33 10.12
C ASP A 281 -22.11 -14.95 11.32
N SER A 282 -23.28 -14.42 11.70
CA SER A 282 -24.05 -14.90 12.84
C SER A 282 -24.52 -16.37 12.74
N ASN A 283 -24.53 -16.96 11.54
CA ASN A 283 -25.06 -18.30 11.28
C ASN A 283 -24.04 -19.25 10.66
N THR A 284 -22.92 -18.71 10.16
CA THR A 284 -21.92 -19.46 9.39
C THR A 284 -20.60 -19.49 10.14
N LYS A 285 -20.07 -20.68 10.37
CA LYS A 285 -18.74 -20.88 10.95
C LYS A 285 -17.91 -21.80 10.06
N VAL A 286 -16.60 -21.59 10.10
CA VAL A 286 -15.60 -22.40 9.41
C VAL A 286 -14.56 -22.88 10.40
N MET A 287 -13.95 -24.04 10.14
CA MET A 287 -12.85 -24.59 10.95
C MET A 287 -11.52 -24.13 10.37
N VAL A 288 -10.71 -23.42 11.16
CA VAL A 288 -9.46 -22.81 10.71
C VAL A 288 -8.29 -23.20 11.61
N PRO A 289 -7.09 -23.39 11.05
CA PRO A 289 -5.88 -23.55 11.85
C PRO A 289 -5.57 -22.24 12.58
N MET A 290 -5.24 -22.35 13.88
CA MET A 290 -4.98 -21.19 14.73
C MET A 290 -3.55 -21.17 15.24
N LEU A 291 -3.01 -19.96 15.40
CA LEU A 291 -1.75 -19.64 16.04
C LEU A 291 -2.01 -19.11 17.44
N SER A 292 -1.16 -19.47 18.39
CA SER A 292 -1.20 -18.96 19.77
C SER A 292 0.10 -18.25 20.11
N PHE A 293 -0.02 -16.96 20.42
CA PHE A 293 1.06 -16.09 20.90
C PHE A 293 0.88 -15.88 22.39
N THR A 294 1.91 -16.14 23.18
CA THR A 294 1.87 -15.90 24.63
C THR A 294 3.00 -14.96 25.01
N GLY A 295 2.66 -13.83 25.65
CA GLY A 295 3.67 -12.83 25.99
C GLY A 295 3.10 -11.55 26.57
N THR A 296 3.95 -10.54 26.66
CA THR A 296 3.54 -9.18 27.03
C THR A 296 3.39 -8.36 25.75
N PHE A 297 2.16 -7.97 25.43
CA PHE A 297 1.81 -7.22 24.22
C PHE A 297 1.15 -5.90 24.61
N ASN A 298 1.24 -4.92 23.70
CA ASN A 298 0.55 -3.67 23.87
C ASN A 298 -0.94 -3.85 23.56
N TYR A 299 -1.79 -3.44 24.49
CA TYR A 299 -3.23 -3.69 24.45
C TYR A 299 -4.03 -2.51 24.95
N LYS A 300 -5.21 -2.32 24.41
CA LYS A 300 -6.26 -1.50 25.01
C LYS A 300 -7.64 -1.98 24.58
N THR A 301 -8.62 -1.67 25.42
CA THR A 301 -10.03 -1.57 25.03
C THR A 301 -10.36 -0.09 24.88
N ASP A 302 -11.13 0.29 23.87
CA ASP A 302 -11.59 1.67 23.72
C ASP A 302 -12.47 2.11 24.89
N ALA A 303 -12.65 3.42 25.07
CA ALA A 303 -13.37 3.98 26.21
C ALA A 303 -14.87 3.58 26.23
N SER A 304 -15.46 3.30 25.08
CA SER A 304 -16.85 2.82 24.93
C SER A 304 -16.99 1.30 25.11
N GLY A 305 -15.89 0.54 25.13
CA GLY A 305 -15.90 -0.92 25.20
C GLY A 305 -16.41 -1.59 23.92
N THR A 306 -16.32 -0.89 22.78
CA THR A 306 -16.83 -1.37 21.48
C THR A 306 -15.81 -2.25 20.77
N PHE A 307 -14.51 -1.97 20.93
CA PHE A 307 -13.44 -2.75 20.30
C PHE A 307 -12.21 -2.87 21.18
N SER A 308 -11.40 -3.86 20.88
CA SER A 308 -10.06 -4.02 21.46
C SER A 308 -8.98 -3.94 20.38
N VAL A 309 -7.81 -3.45 20.78
CA VAL A 309 -6.61 -3.36 19.95
C VAL A 309 -5.49 -4.12 20.62
N VAL A 310 -4.84 -5.00 19.86
CA VAL A 310 -3.63 -5.68 20.29
C VAL A 310 -2.52 -5.45 19.29
N GLU A 311 -1.33 -5.08 19.75
CA GLU A 311 -0.13 -4.91 18.93
C GLU A 311 0.87 -5.99 19.29
N VAL A 312 1.28 -6.80 18.28
CA VAL A 312 2.14 -7.97 18.43
C VAL A 312 3.33 -7.86 17.49
N PRO A 313 4.57 -8.01 17.97
CA PRO A 313 5.72 -8.18 17.08
C PRO A 313 5.62 -9.55 16.38
N ILE A 314 5.60 -9.56 15.05
CA ILE A 314 5.59 -10.77 14.24
C ILE A 314 6.96 -11.07 13.61
N SER A 315 7.88 -10.12 13.69
CA SER A 315 9.29 -10.25 13.35
C SER A 315 10.10 -9.17 14.06
N LYS A 316 11.41 -9.13 13.81
CA LYS A 316 12.30 -8.07 14.35
C LYS A 316 12.04 -6.68 13.76
N THR A 317 11.32 -6.62 12.67
CA THR A 317 11.09 -5.38 11.91
C THR A 317 9.62 -5.09 11.68
N LEU A 318 8.71 -6.01 12.07
CA LEU A 318 7.28 -5.90 11.80
C LEU A 318 6.43 -6.01 13.04
N LEU A 319 5.43 -5.16 13.09
CA LEU A 319 4.35 -5.17 14.08
C LEU A 319 3.03 -5.47 13.38
N LEU A 320 2.29 -6.43 13.91
CA LEU A 320 0.91 -6.70 13.54
C LEU A 320 -0.01 -6.06 14.56
N VAL A 321 -0.90 -5.22 14.09
CA VAL A 321 -1.96 -4.60 14.91
C VAL A 321 -3.29 -5.19 14.49
N LEU A 322 -4.01 -5.69 15.47
CA LEU A 322 -5.28 -6.37 15.30
C LEU A 322 -6.36 -5.60 16.04
N LEU A 323 -7.47 -5.35 15.37
CA LEU A 323 -8.64 -4.71 15.97
C LEU A 323 -9.83 -5.66 15.87
N GLN A 324 -10.43 -5.94 16.99
CA GLN A 324 -11.57 -6.83 17.10
C GLN A 324 -12.76 -6.10 17.72
N PRO A 325 -13.98 -6.21 17.14
CA PRO A 325 -15.20 -5.76 17.81
C PRO A 325 -15.42 -6.62 19.06
N ILE A 326 -15.75 -6.00 20.18
CA ILE A 326 -16.11 -6.70 21.44
C ILE A 326 -17.56 -7.16 21.37
N ASN A 327 -18.42 -6.30 20.84
CA ASN A 327 -19.84 -6.59 20.57
C ASN A 327 -20.03 -6.74 19.04
N ASP A 328 -21.24 -7.04 18.60
CA ASP A 328 -21.60 -7.08 17.17
C ASP A 328 -21.65 -5.68 16.51
N SER A 329 -20.91 -4.72 17.05
CA SER A 329 -20.78 -3.38 16.50
C SER A 329 -19.92 -3.37 15.23
N ASP A 330 -20.32 -2.55 14.27
CA ASP A 330 -19.50 -2.29 13.09
C ASP A 330 -18.33 -1.37 13.44
N VAL A 331 -17.21 -1.96 13.90
CA VAL A 331 -15.99 -1.23 14.26
C VAL A 331 -15.49 -0.35 13.12
N GLU A 332 -15.71 -0.77 11.87
CA GLU A 332 -15.22 -0.04 10.72
C GLU A 332 -15.88 1.32 10.52
N SER A 333 -17.16 1.44 10.90
CA SER A 333 -17.88 2.71 10.78
C SER A 333 -17.49 3.71 11.88
N GLU A 334 -17.05 3.21 13.04
CA GLU A 334 -16.73 4.02 14.21
C GLU A 334 -15.24 4.39 14.30
N LEU A 335 -14.37 3.65 13.58
CA LEU A 335 -12.93 3.88 13.64
C LEU A 335 -12.50 5.08 12.80
N PRO A 336 -11.90 6.12 13.39
CA PRO A 336 -11.25 7.18 12.65
C PRO A 336 -9.91 6.67 12.09
N LEU A 337 -9.95 5.77 11.09
CA LEU A 337 -8.75 5.16 10.49
C LEU A 337 -7.74 6.21 10.01
N GLN A 338 -8.22 7.40 9.64
CA GLN A 338 -7.39 8.50 9.16
C GLN A 338 -6.49 9.09 10.24
N SER A 339 -6.86 9.02 11.52
CA SER A 339 -6.12 9.70 12.60
C SER A 339 -5.11 8.80 13.34
N LEU A 340 -5.10 7.49 13.12
CA LEU A 340 -4.32 6.52 13.91
C LEU A 340 -4.48 6.69 15.44
N ALA A 341 -5.50 7.42 15.91
CA ALA A 341 -5.75 7.63 17.34
C ALA A 341 -5.99 6.30 18.08
N TRP A 342 -6.46 5.30 17.35
CA TRP A 342 -6.65 3.94 17.86
C TRP A 342 -5.34 3.23 18.22
N LEU A 343 -4.18 3.67 17.73
CA LEU A 343 -2.84 3.20 18.16
C LEU A 343 -2.29 3.92 19.38
N GLN A 344 -2.94 4.98 19.86
CA GLN A 344 -2.46 5.73 20.99
C GLN A 344 -2.90 5.09 22.31
N GLN A 345 -2.11 5.29 23.35
CA GLN A 345 -2.42 4.83 24.71
C GLN A 345 -2.55 3.31 24.89
N LEU A 346 -1.89 2.54 24.03
CA LEU A 346 -1.71 1.11 24.25
C LEU A 346 -0.82 0.89 25.50
N SER A 347 -1.14 -0.10 26.32
CA SER A 347 -0.37 -0.42 27.52
C SER A 347 0.04 -1.90 27.53
N PRO A 348 1.23 -2.24 28.06
CA PRO A 348 1.68 -3.63 28.16
C PRO A 348 0.73 -4.48 29.00
N ARG A 349 0.33 -5.65 28.48
CA ARG A 349 -0.50 -6.63 29.16
C ARG A 349 0.05 -8.02 28.89
N LYS A 350 -0.03 -8.93 29.89
CA LYS A 350 0.22 -10.35 29.69
C LYS A 350 -0.98 -10.95 28.96
N ILE A 351 -0.79 -11.41 27.74
CA ILE A 351 -1.86 -11.86 26.85
C ILE A 351 -1.52 -13.23 26.27
N ARG A 352 -2.52 -14.09 26.20
CA ARG A 352 -2.54 -15.24 25.31
C ARG A 352 -3.46 -14.89 24.14
N LEU A 353 -2.84 -14.60 23.00
CA LEU A 353 -3.53 -14.21 21.77
C LEU A 353 -3.67 -15.42 20.86
N THR A 354 -4.90 -15.73 20.46
CA THR A 354 -5.19 -16.77 19.47
C THR A 354 -5.79 -16.13 18.22
N LEU A 355 -5.21 -16.40 17.06
CA LEU A 355 -5.67 -15.88 15.76
C LEU A 355 -5.49 -16.92 14.66
N PRO A 356 -6.28 -16.89 13.57
CA PRO A 356 -6.12 -17.81 12.45
C PRO A 356 -4.76 -17.64 11.76
N GLU A 357 -4.22 -18.72 11.21
CA GLU A 357 -3.21 -18.58 10.16
C GLU A 357 -3.81 -17.77 9.01
N LEU A 358 -3.05 -16.84 8.48
CA LEU A 358 -3.55 -15.93 7.46
C LEU A 358 -2.84 -16.15 6.13
N THR A 359 -3.64 -16.31 5.09
CA THR A 359 -3.23 -16.11 3.71
C THR A 359 -4.31 -15.23 3.08
N ILE A 360 -4.00 -13.97 2.91
CA ILE A 360 -4.97 -12.98 2.43
C ILE A 360 -4.37 -12.19 1.27
N GLU A 361 -5.17 -11.97 0.25
CA GLU A 361 -4.80 -11.17 -0.89
C GLU A 361 -5.88 -10.13 -1.20
N GLY A 362 -5.45 -9.04 -1.84
CA GLY A 362 -6.32 -8.00 -2.33
C GLY A 362 -5.78 -7.43 -3.62
N SER A 363 -6.68 -7.08 -4.52
CA SER A 363 -6.38 -6.38 -5.75
C SER A 363 -7.28 -5.16 -5.85
N SER A 364 -6.72 -4.03 -6.18
CA SER A 364 -7.46 -2.77 -6.37
C SER A 364 -6.98 -2.05 -7.62
N ASP A 365 -7.91 -1.51 -8.37
CA ASP A 365 -7.62 -0.57 -9.45
C ASP A 365 -7.62 0.85 -8.91
N LEU A 366 -6.48 1.53 -9.01
CA LEU A 366 -6.33 2.89 -8.52
C LEU A 366 -7.26 3.88 -9.24
N GLN A 367 -7.58 3.64 -10.52
CA GLN A 367 -8.53 4.48 -11.25
C GLN A 367 -9.96 4.34 -10.68
N GLU A 368 -10.38 3.13 -10.35
CA GLU A 368 -11.65 2.89 -9.67
C GLU A 368 -11.69 3.55 -8.29
N LEU A 369 -10.59 3.43 -7.53
CA LEU A 369 -10.47 4.10 -6.23
C LEU A 369 -10.57 5.62 -6.33
N LEU A 370 -9.88 6.22 -7.31
CA LEU A 370 -9.96 7.65 -7.55
C LEU A 370 -11.35 8.09 -8.01
N ALA A 371 -12.02 7.26 -8.83
CA ALA A 371 -13.40 7.52 -9.24
C ALA A 371 -14.37 7.50 -8.05
N ASN A 372 -14.24 6.52 -7.15
CA ASN A 372 -15.03 6.43 -5.92
C ASN A 372 -14.75 7.58 -4.94
N MET A 373 -13.60 8.22 -5.07
CA MET A 373 -13.23 9.43 -4.34
C MET A 373 -13.59 10.73 -5.08
N GLU A 374 -14.38 10.65 -6.16
CA GLU A 374 -14.77 11.79 -7.01
C GLU A 374 -13.58 12.48 -7.72
N LEU A 375 -12.51 11.72 -7.99
CA LEU A 375 -11.27 12.19 -8.64
C LEU A 375 -10.93 11.44 -9.95
N PRO A 376 -11.92 11.14 -10.85
CA PRO A 376 -11.68 10.27 -12.01
C PRO A 376 -10.77 10.89 -13.07
N THR A 377 -10.57 12.20 -13.05
CA THR A 377 -9.82 12.93 -14.09
C THR A 377 -8.31 12.87 -13.93
N LEU A 378 -7.82 12.46 -12.74
CA LEU A 378 -6.38 12.50 -12.45
C LEU A 378 -5.56 11.55 -13.33
N LEU A 379 -6.09 10.37 -13.66
CA LEU A 379 -5.45 9.39 -14.53
C LEU A 379 -6.32 9.00 -15.74
N GLY A 380 -7.45 9.68 -15.92
CA GLY A 380 -8.43 9.40 -16.96
C GLY A 380 -8.05 10.00 -18.33
N LYS A 381 -9.00 9.93 -19.27
CA LYS A 381 -8.87 10.54 -20.59
C LYS A 381 -8.63 12.05 -20.46
N GLY A 382 -7.51 12.51 -21.00
CA GLY A 382 -7.10 13.93 -20.92
C GLY A 382 -6.03 14.21 -19.87
N ALA A 383 -5.60 13.23 -19.08
CA ALA A 383 -4.42 13.38 -18.26
C ALA A 383 -3.17 13.61 -19.13
N ASN A 384 -2.38 14.62 -18.78
CA ASN A 384 -1.14 14.90 -19.49
C ASN A 384 -0.01 14.05 -18.88
N LEU A 385 0.33 12.97 -19.58
CA LEU A 385 1.36 12.01 -19.18
C LEU A 385 2.57 12.04 -20.14
N SER A 386 2.87 13.21 -20.68
CA SER A 386 3.90 13.41 -21.71
C SER A 386 5.33 13.08 -21.29
N ARG A 387 5.55 12.83 -20.00
CA ARG A 387 6.85 12.34 -19.50
C ARG A 387 6.95 10.82 -19.48
N ILE A 388 5.82 10.10 -19.58
CA ILE A 388 5.80 8.65 -19.76
C ILE A 388 6.06 8.30 -21.22
N SER A 389 5.44 9.05 -22.15
CA SER A 389 5.55 8.82 -23.59
C SER A 389 5.32 10.12 -24.36
N ASP A 390 5.93 10.22 -25.54
CA ASP A 390 5.63 11.31 -26.49
C ASP A 390 4.26 11.11 -27.20
N ALA A 391 3.68 9.89 -27.11
CA ALA A 391 2.32 9.61 -27.55
C ALA A 391 1.32 10.11 -26.49
N ASN A 392 0.12 10.51 -26.97
CA ASN A 392 -0.98 10.80 -26.04
C ASN A 392 -1.52 9.48 -25.48
N LEU A 393 -1.18 9.16 -24.24
CA LEU A 393 -1.49 7.89 -23.61
C LEU A 393 -2.88 7.86 -23.00
N THR A 394 -3.59 6.75 -23.23
CA THR A 394 -4.77 6.36 -22.46
C THR A 394 -4.37 5.28 -21.46
N VAL A 395 -4.44 5.59 -20.16
CA VAL A 395 -4.20 4.60 -19.11
C VAL A 395 -5.46 3.77 -18.91
N GLY A 396 -5.36 2.46 -19.09
CA GLY A 396 -6.48 1.53 -18.91
C GLY A 396 -6.70 1.19 -17.45
N LYS A 397 -5.79 0.46 -16.84
CA LYS A 397 -5.87 0.07 -15.42
C LYS A 397 -4.58 0.35 -14.69
N VAL A 398 -4.71 0.64 -13.40
CA VAL A 398 -3.59 0.83 -12.47
C VAL A 398 -3.78 -0.13 -11.31
N ILE A 399 -3.31 -1.36 -11.49
CA ILE A 399 -3.54 -2.46 -10.55
C ILE A 399 -2.52 -2.42 -9.42
N ASN A 400 -3.02 -2.43 -8.20
CA ASN A 400 -2.22 -2.63 -7.01
C ASN A 400 -2.65 -3.91 -6.33
N LYS A 401 -1.76 -4.90 -6.31
CA LYS A 401 -1.97 -6.17 -5.65
C LYS A 401 -1.19 -6.23 -4.36
N ALA A 402 -1.82 -6.74 -3.33
CA ALA A 402 -1.26 -6.96 -2.02
C ALA A 402 -1.46 -8.42 -1.62
N PHE A 403 -0.41 -9.07 -1.13
CA PHE A 403 -0.45 -10.43 -0.59
C PHE A 403 0.21 -10.43 0.78
N PHE A 404 -0.50 -10.95 1.77
CA PHE A 404 0.01 -11.13 3.14
C PHE A 404 -0.21 -12.55 3.62
N LYS A 405 0.88 -13.19 4.07
CA LYS A 405 0.86 -14.52 4.65
C LYS A 405 1.51 -14.51 6.03
N LEU A 406 0.81 -15.06 7.01
CA LEU A 406 1.27 -15.25 8.38
C LEU A 406 1.06 -16.70 8.78
N ILE A 407 2.14 -17.42 9.01
CA ILE A 407 2.15 -18.80 9.45
C ILE A 407 3.10 -18.98 10.63
N GLY A 408 2.87 -20.03 11.44
CA GLY A 408 3.81 -20.44 12.47
C GLY A 408 4.78 -21.49 11.95
N ASP A 409 5.98 -21.52 12.49
CA ASP A 409 7.01 -22.55 12.17
C ASP A 409 6.69 -23.95 12.71
N GLY A 410 5.59 -24.08 13.48
CA GLY A 410 5.14 -25.33 14.07
C GLY A 410 5.99 -25.81 15.26
N THR A 411 6.97 -25.01 15.70
CA THR A 411 7.71 -25.30 16.91
C THR A 411 6.85 -24.91 18.10
N ASP A 412 6.55 -25.89 18.98
CA ASP A 412 5.91 -25.56 20.23
C ASP A 412 6.82 -24.61 21.02
N GLN A 413 6.24 -23.55 21.58
CA GLN A 413 6.98 -22.73 22.54
C GLN A 413 7.51 -23.70 23.62
N PRO A 414 8.82 -23.66 23.97
CA PRO A 414 9.29 -24.40 25.08
C PRO A 414 8.45 -23.96 26.29
N GLU A 415 7.78 -24.91 26.92
CA GLU A 415 7.12 -24.65 28.19
C GLU A 415 8.21 -24.07 29.10
N ASP A 416 8.09 -22.80 29.45
CA ASP A 416 9.02 -22.16 30.37
C ASP A 416 8.90 -22.92 31.71
N PRO A 417 9.91 -23.68 32.10
CA PRO A 417 9.82 -24.44 33.33
C PRO A 417 9.73 -23.54 34.57
N THR A 418 9.95 -22.22 34.41
CA THR A 418 9.76 -21.22 35.45
C THR A 418 8.34 -20.65 35.48
N ALA A 419 7.55 -20.80 34.40
CA ALA A 419 6.15 -20.34 34.33
C ALA A 419 5.20 -21.11 35.26
N GLN A 420 5.63 -22.25 35.80
CA GLN A 420 4.85 -23.07 36.76
C GLN A 420 4.87 -22.54 38.20
N LYS A 421 5.58 -21.45 38.51
CA LYS A 421 5.75 -20.98 39.91
C LYS A 421 5.11 -19.62 40.24
N GLU A 422 4.55 -18.91 39.30
CA GLU A 422 3.76 -17.70 39.60
C GLU A 422 2.36 -17.88 39.02
N ASP A 423 1.33 -17.54 39.80
CA ASP A 423 -0.06 -17.40 39.32
C ASP A 423 -0.17 -16.24 38.37
N VAL A 424 0.48 -16.39 37.20
CA VAL A 424 0.46 -15.34 36.15
C VAL A 424 -0.88 -15.44 35.42
N VAL A 425 -1.77 -14.50 35.69
CA VAL A 425 -3.04 -14.37 34.99
C VAL A 425 -2.79 -13.72 33.63
N PHE A 426 -3.02 -14.48 32.57
CA PHE A 426 -3.04 -13.97 31.20
C PHE A 426 -4.45 -13.51 30.82
N LEU A 427 -4.54 -12.43 30.06
CA LEU A 427 -5.77 -12.05 29.37
C LEU A 427 -5.86 -12.88 28.09
N ASP A 428 -6.90 -13.71 27.97
CA ASP A 428 -7.16 -14.46 26.75
C ASP A 428 -7.87 -13.59 25.72
N VAL A 429 -7.27 -13.45 24.54
CA VAL A 429 -7.80 -12.72 23.40
C VAL A 429 -7.87 -13.67 22.21
N THR A 430 -9.06 -13.95 21.71
CA THR A 430 -9.27 -14.87 20.60
C THR A 430 -9.94 -14.15 19.43
N LEU A 431 -9.27 -14.14 18.28
CA LEU A 431 -9.80 -13.59 17.02
C LEU A 431 -10.52 -14.69 16.25
N ASN A 432 -11.76 -14.94 16.61
CA ASN A 432 -12.60 -15.99 16.02
C ASN A 432 -13.83 -15.46 15.28
N LYS A 433 -13.86 -14.17 14.97
CA LYS A 433 -14.85 -13.48 14.15
C LYS A 433 -14.16 -12.37 13.35
N GLN A 434 -14.88 -11.69 12.47
CA GLN A 434 -14.34 -10.60 11.66
C GLN A 434 -13.45 -9.64 12.48
N PHE A 435 -12.29 -9.29 11.94
CA PHE A 435 -11.35 -8.34 12.54
C PHE A 435 -10.61 -7.53 11.48
N LEU A 436 -10.07 -6.39 11.90
CA LEU A 436 -9.15 -5.60 11.08
C LEU A 436 -7.70 -5.92 11.43
N LEU A 437 -6.85 -5.88 10.43
CA LEU A 437 -5.41 -6.00 10.59
C LEU A 437 -4.68 -4.83 9.95
N ALA A 438 -3.59 -4.41 10.57
CA ALA A 438 -2.63 -3.51 9.96
C ALA A 438 -1.21 -4.01 10.26
N VAL A 439 -0.35 -3.99 9.24
CA VAL A 439 1.06 -4.37 9.39
C VAL A 439 1.91 -3.13 9.26
N PHE A 440 2.76 -2.88 10.26
CA PHE A 440 3.65 -1.72 10.32
C PHE A 440 5.10 -2.14 10.30
N GLU A 441 5.95 -1.32 9.65
CA GLU A 441 7.39 -1.38 9.93
C GLU A 441 7.64 -0.81 11.33
N GLU A 442 8.42 -1.53 12.15
CA GLU A 442 8.55 -1.28 13.60
C GLU A 442 9.10 0.11 13.93
N LYS A 443 10.20 0.53 13.28
CA LYS A 443 10.91 1.75 13.64
C LYS A 443 10.22 3.01 13.15
N THR A 444 9.80 3.00 11.88
CA THR A 444 9.17 4.15 11.25
C THR A 444 7.69 4.24 11.54
N ARG A 445 7.07 3.12 11.93
CA ARG A 445 5.61 2.99 12.03
C ARG A 445 4.90 3.26 10.70
N ALA A 446 5.56 3.00 9.58
CA ALA A 446 4.94 3.08 8.27
C ALA A 446 4.00 1.89 8.06
N MET A 447 2.78 2.16 7.61
CA MET A 447 1.76 1.14 7.35
C MET A 447 2.02 0.46 6.01
N LEU A 448 2.41 -0.81 6.05
CA LEU A 448 2.69 -1.62 4.88
C LEU A 448 1.42 -2.26 4.31
N PHE A 449 0.56 -2.75 5.20
CA PHE A 449 -0.71 -3.37 4.85
C PHE A 449 -1.82 -2.91 5.78
N LEU A 450 -3.03 -2.83 5.23
CA LEU A 450 -4.28 -2.58 5.94
C LEU A 450 -5.34 -3.50 5.35
N GLY A 451 -6.08 -4.21 6.21
CA GLY A 451 -7.04 -5.18 5.73
C GLY A 451 -8.13 -5.54 6.73
N ARG A 452 -9.09 -6.28 6.23
CA ARG A 452 -10.20 -6.90 6.96
C ARG A 452 -10.23 -8.38 6.65
N VAL A 453 -10.35 -9.19 7.68
CA VAL A 453 -10.54 -10.64 7.59
C VAL A 453 -11.97 -10.96 7.98
N THR A 454 -12.77 -11.39 7.02
CA THR A 454 -14.14 -11.88 7.23
C THR A 454 -14.20 -13.40 7.18
N ASN A 455 -13.34 -14.02 6.36
CA ASN A 455 -13.21 -15.47 6.25
C ASN A 455 -11.75 -15.85 5.98
N PRO A 456 -11.02 -16.45 6.94
CA PRO A 456 -9.61 -16.81 6.76
C PRO A 456 -9.35 -17.87 5.68
N LEU A 457 -10.36 -18.63 5.27
CA LEU A 457 -10.24 -19.67 4.22
C LEU A 457 -10.38 -19.11 2.80
N HIS A 458 -10.90 -17.90 2.63
CA HIS A 458 -11.02 -17.24 1.34
C HIS A 458 -9.73 -16.48 0.97
N GLY A 459 -8.71 -17.19 0.62
CA GLY A 459 -7.38 -16.71 0.26
C GLY A 459 -6.40 -17.87 0.04
N LEU A 460 -6.91 -19.07 0.21
CA LEU A 460 -6.18 -20.32 0.00
C LEU A 460 -6.41 -20.87 -1.41
#